data_4c80acec5babbaed146544794aeb3aeb
#
_entry.id   4c80acec5babbaed146544794aeb3aeb
#
_cell.length_a   1.000
_cell.length_b   1.000
_cell.length_c   1.000
_cell.angle_alpha   90.00
_cell.angle_beta   90.00
_cell.angle_gamma   90.00
#
_symmetry.space_group_name_H-M   'P 1'
#
loop_
_entity.id
_entity.type
_entity.pdbx_description
1 polymer ?
#
loop_
_entity_poly.entity_id
_entity_poly.type
_entity_poly.pdbx_seq_one_letter_code
_entity_poly.pdbx_strand_id
1 'polypeptide(L)'
;MKLNNLVRAAIFAALAIGVGFSLLLIPNIELVTVTIFISGLTLGSAWGMVIGGTAEIIFSSLNPLGSGLSFPPLFLSQVLSMIIIGAIGGWLRPIFYRTEFSSITLLGLGFTGLFVTFIYDSFTTLSYPLSAGFEFAPTLGIYISGLAFSLIHQISNAIVFVVGIPRVMKYLAVQS
;
A
#
# COMPACT_ATOMS: atom_id res chain seq x y z
N MET A 1 -18.64 13.93 -10.93
CA MET A 1 -17.19 13.75 -10.66
C MET A 1 -16.48 15.03 -11.08
N LYS A 2 -15.75 15.73 -10.18
CA LYS A 2 -15.05 16.97 -10.59
C LYS A 2 -13.84 16.58 -11.42
N LEU A 3 -13.64 17.17 -12.59
CA LEU A 3 -12.51 16.91 -13.50
C LEU A 3 -11.15 16.98 -12.76
N ASN A 4 -11.01 17.93 -11.83
CA ASN A 4 -9.80 18.09 -11.01
C ASN A 4 -9.46 16.82 -10.19
N ASN A 5 -10.46 16.14 -9.61
CA ASN A 5 -10.18 14.92 -8.83
C ASN A 5 -9.75 13.75 -9.72
N LEU A 6 -10.28 13.64 -10.94
CA LEU A 6 -9.86 12.63 -11.90
C LEU A 6 -8.38 12.83 -12.31
N VAL A 7 -7.99 14.06 -12.61
CA VAL A 7 -6.60 14.39 -12.98
C VAL A 7 -5.66 14.08 -11.80
N ARG A 8 -6.02 14.49 -10.58
CA ARG A 8 -5.21 14.17 -9.38
C ARG A 8 -5.11 12.67 -9.13
N ALA A 9 -6.21 11.92 -9.32
CA ALA A 9 -6.20 10.47 -9.19
C ALA A 9 -5.28 9.80 -10.22
N ALA A 10 -5.31 10.24 -11.48
CA ALA A 10 -4.42 9.76 -12.52
C ALA A 10 -2.93 10.04 -12.19
N ILE A 11 -2.63 11.22 -11.65
CA ILE A 11 -1.26 11.56 -11.20
C ILE A 11 -0.81 10.63 -10.06
N PHE A 12 -1.65 10.39 -9.05
CA PHE A 12 -1.31 9.47 -7.96
C PHE A 12 -1.10 8.03 -8.46
N ALA A 13 -1.96 7.54 -9.35
CA ALA A 13 -1.80 6.21 -9.94
C ALA A 13 -0.49 6.10 -10.72
N ALA A 14 -0.20 7.08 -11.60
CA ALA A 14 1.04 7.12 -12.36
C ALA A 14 2.28 7.21 -11.46
N LEU A 15 2.22 8.00 -10.38
CA LEU A 15 3.29 8.10 -9.39
C LEU A 15 3.51 6.76 -8.68
N ALA A 16 2.45 6.10 -8.20
CA ALA A 16 2.55 4.80 -7.53
C ALA A 16 3.20 3.75 -8.43
N ILE A 17 2.76 3.67 -9.69
CA ILE A 17 3.34 2.77 -10.69
C ILE A 17 4.82 3.12 -10.94
N GLY A 18 5.14 4.39 -11.15
CA GLY A 18 6.49 4.85 -11.45
C GLY A 18 7.48 4.57 -10.32
N VAL A 19 7.12 4.86 -9.06
CA VAL A 19 7.99 4.56 -7.91
C VAL A 19 8.11 3.05 -7.67
N GLY A 20 7.04 2.28 -7.95
CA GLY A 20 7.07 0.81 -7.89
C GLY A 20 8.11 0.24 -8.83
N PHE A 21 8.08 0.62 -10.10
CA PHE A 21 9.09 0.18 -11.08
C PHE A 21 10.50 0.69 -10.78
N SER A 22 10.63 1.89 -10.23
CA SER A 22 11.94 2.48 -9.90
C SER A 22 12.67 1.72 -8.78
N LEU A 23 11.94 1.14 -7.83
CA LEU A 23 12.49 0.42 -6.69
C LEU A 23 12.40 -1.11 -6.82
N LEU A 24 11.93 -1.62 -7.96
CA LEU A 24 11.63 -3.02 -8.18
C LEU A 24 12.77 -3.99 -7.84
N LEU A 25 14.02 -3.56 -8.02
CA LEU A 25 15.20 -4.39 -7.75
C LEU A 25 15.64 -4.38 -6.28
N ILE A 26 14.98 -3.63 -5.41
CA ILE A 26 15.29 -3.55 -3.98
C ILE A 26 14.22 -4.33 -3.21
N PRO A 27 14.50 -5.57 -2.78
CA PRO A 27 13.49 -6.38 -2.10
C PRO A 27 13.00 -5.72 -0.82
N ASN A 28 11.68 -5.77 -0.59
CA ASN A 28 11.04 -5.29 0.63
C ASN A 28 11.21 -3.77 0.91
N ILE A 29 11.63 -2.98 -0.08
CA ILE A 29 11.67 -1.52 0.01
C ILE A 29 10.89 -0.96 -1.17
N GLU A 30 9.77 -0.29 -0.86
CA GLU A 30 8.86 0.23 -1.88
C GLU A 30 8.18 1.53 -1.41
N LEU A 31 7.61 2.26 -2.33
CA LEU A 31 6.86 3.49 -2.06
C LEU A 31 5.43 3.45 -2.61
N VAL A 32 5.00 2.30 -3.14
CA VAL A 32 3.65 2.13 -3.70
C VAL A 32 2.61 2.26 -2.61
N THR A 33 2.79 1.53 -1.51
CA THR A 33 1.89 1.51 -0.35
C THR A 33 1.66 2.91 0.22
N VAL A 34 2.73 3.65 0.50
CA VAL A 34 2.61 5.01 1.05
C VAL A 34 1.98 5.98 0.05
N THR A 35 2.27 5.85 -1.25
CA THR A 35 1.70 6.71 -2.30
C THR A 35 0.19 6.49 -2.42
N ILE A 36 -0.25 5.23 -2.41
CA ILE A 36 -1.68 4.87 -2.43
C ILE A 36 -2.36 5.36 -1.15
N PHE A 37 -1.75 5.18 0.02
CA PHE A 37 -2.28 5.68 1.28
C PHE A 37 -2.45 7.21 1.27
N ILE A 38 -1.43 7.96 0.80
CA ILE A 38 -1.49 9.42 0.66
C ILE A 38 -2.60 9.84 -0.32
N SER A 39 -2.83 9.08 -1.38
CA SER A 39 -3.91 9.36 -2.31
C SER A 39 -5.29 9.32 -1.63
N GLY A 40 -5.49 8.31 -0.76
CA GLY A 40 -6.68 8.20 0.09
C GLY A 40 -6.80 9.36 1.09
N LEU A 41 -5.70 9.70 1.78
CA LEU A 41 -5.65 10.88 2.68
C LEU A 41 -6.08 12.16 1.96
N THR A 42 -5.66 12.33 0.70
CA THR A 42 -5.86 13.56 -0.05
C THR A 42 -7.24 13.64 -0.72
N LEU A 43 -7.68 12.55 -1.34
CA LEU A 43 -8.87 12.51 -2.19
C LEU A 43 -10.07 11.78 -1.55
N GLY A 44 -9.87 11.14 -0.41
CA GLY A 44 -10.87 10.33 0.31
C GLY A 44 -10.86 8.85 -0.10
N SER A 45 -11.55 8.02 0.71
CA SER A 45 -11.50 6.56 0.59
C SER A 45 -11.89 6.02 -0.78
N ALA A 46 -12.95 6.53 -1.39
CA ALA A 46 -13.41 6.06 -2.70
C ALA A 46 -12.34 6.24 -3.79
N TRP A 47 -11.66 7.38 -3.82
CA TRP A 47 -10.57 7.63 -4.75
C TRP A 47 -9.33 6.82 -4.40
N GLY A 48 -9.00 6.70 -3.11
CA GLY A 48 -7.90 5.85 -2.65
C GLY A 48 -8.07 4.40 -3.10
N MET A 49 -9.28 3.84 -3.01
CA MET A 49 -9.61 2.49 -3.49
C MET A 49 -9.39 2.35 -5.00
N VAL A 50 -9.92 3.30 -5.79
CA VAL A 50 -9.78 3.28 -7.25
C VAL A 50 -8.30 3.40 -7.66
N ILE A 51 -7.57 4.31 -7.03
CA ILE A 51 -6.14 4.52 -7.31
C ILE A 51 -5.34 3.27 -6.95
N GLY A 52 -5.57 2.70 -5.75
CA GLY A 52 -4.88 1.51 -5.29
C GLY A 52 -5.12 0.31 -6.20
N GLY A 53 -6.38 0.05 -6.55
CA GLY A 53 -6.74 -1.03 -7.47
C GLY A 53 -6.13 -0.84 -8.86
N THR A 54 -6.26 0.37 -9.43
CA THR A 54 -5.74 0.66 -10.78
C THR A 54 -4.21 0.57 -10.83
N ALA A 55 -3.52 1.18 -9.85
CA ALA A 55 -2.06 1.16 -9.80
C ALA A 55 -1.52 -0.27 -9.67
N GLU A 56 -2.12 -1.07 -8.79
CA GLU A 56 -1.66 -2.44 -8.57
C GLU A 56 -1.97 -3.36 -9.76
N ILE A 57 -3.14 -3.22 -10.39
CA ILE A 57 -3.46 -3.97 -11.61
C ILE A 57 -2.37 -3.73 -12.67
N ILE A 58 -1.99 -2.48 -12.92
CA ILE A 58 -1.00 -2.14 -13.93
C ILE A 58 0.40 -2.61 -13.48
N PHE A 59 0.79 -2.29 -12.25
CA PHE A 59 2.12 -2.63 -11.72
C PHE A 59 2.36 -4.14 -11.71
N SER A 60 1.41 -4.91 -11.13
CA SER A 60 1.54 -6.36 -11.01
C SER A 60 1.43 -7.08 -12.36
N SER A 61 0.55 -6.60 -13.28
CA SER A 61 0.42 -7.19 -14.62
C SER A 61 1.67 -7.01 -15.48
N LEU A 62 2.33 -5.85 -15.38
CA LEU A 62 3.48 -5.47 -16.21
C LEU A 62 4.83 -5.71 -15.52
N ASN A 63 4.84 -6.36 -14.35
CA ASN A 63 6.07 -6.60 -13.59
C ASN A 63 7.06 -7.50 -14.38
N PRO A 64 8.25 -6.98 -14.75
CA PRO A 64 9.21 -7.74 -15.54
C PRO A 64 9.88 -8.89 -14.79
N LEU A 65 9.83 -8.90 -13.45
CA LEU A 65 10.36 -10.00 -12.62
C LEU A 65 9.38 -11.17 -12.50
N GLY A 66 8.15 -11.00 -12.94
CA GLY A 66 7.09 -11.99 -12.92
C GLY A 66 5.73 -11.35 -12.88
N SER A 67 4.94 -11.53 -13.93
CA SER A 67 3.58 -10.99 -13.98
C SER A 67 2.68 -11.67 -12.95
N GLY A 68 1.96 -10.89 -12.16
CA GLY A 68 0.93 -11.40 -11.25
C GLY A 68 -0.18 -12.18 -11.95
N LEU A 69 -0.41 -11.93 -13.23
CA LEU A 69 -1.40 -12.67 -14.04
C LEU A 69 -1.06 -14.16 -14.17
N SER A 70 0.21 -14.57 -13.97
CA SER A 70 0.63 -15.97 -13.99
C SER A 70 0.06 -16.77 -12.81
N PHE A 71 -0.31 -16.09 -11.71
CA PHE A 71 -0.94 -16.71 -10.55
C PHE A 71 -2.10 -15.84 -10.03
N PRO A 72 -3.32 -16.02 -10.57
CA PRO A 72 -4.47 -15.17 -10.27
C PRO A 72 -4.81 -15.00 -8.78
N PRO A 73 -4.68 -16.01 -7.88
CA PRO A 73 -4.91 -15.81 -6.45
C PRO A 73 -3.98 -14.77 -5.81
N LEU A 74 -2.70 -14.75 -6.18
CA LEU A 74 -1.76 -13.73 -5.72
C LEU A 74 -2.12 -12.35 -6.28
N PHE A 75 -2.38 -12.27 -7.58
CA PHE A 75 -2.78 -11.04 -8.24
C PHE A 75 -3.99 -10.39 -7.57
N LEU A 76 -5.04 -11.19 -7.30
CA LEU A 76 -6.24 -10.70 -6.61
C LEU A 76 -5.92 -10.23 -5.18
N SER A 77 -5.07 -10.97 -4.47
CA SER A 77 -4.63 -10.60 -3.11
C SER A 77 -3.89 -9.27 -3.09
N GLN A 78 -2.99 -9.04 -4.05
CA GLN A 78 -2.27 -7.78 -4.21
C GLN A 78 -3.23 -6.62 -4.50
N VAL A 79 -4.11 -6.77 -5.48
CA VAL A 79 -5.10 -5.74 -5.86
C VAL A 79 -6.03 -5.40 -4.70
N LEU A 80 -6.58 -6.42 -4.02
CA LEU A 80 -7.47 -6.21 -2.88
C LEU A 80 -6.76 -5.49 -1.73
N SER A 81 -5.52 -5.86 -1.44
CA SER A 81 -4.73 -5.19 -0.39
C SER A 81 -4.54 -3.71 -0.70
N MET A 82 -4.18 -3.35 -1.93
CA MET A 82 -3.98 -1.95 -2.31
C MET A 82 -5.30 -1.14 -2.33
N ILE A 83 -6.42 -1.76 -2.67
CA ILE A 83 -7.75 -1.16 -2.51
C ILE A 83 -8.01 -0.84 -1.03
N ILE A 84 -7.76 -1.80 -0.13
CA ILE A 84 -7.94 -1.62 1.31
C ILE A 84 -7.02 -0.53 1.86
N ILE A 85 -5.76 -0.50 1.46
CA ILE A 85 -4.78 0.51 1.88
C ILE A 85 -5.24 1.92 1.48
N GLY A 86 -5.72 2.08 0.24
CA GLY A 86 -6.28 3.34 -0.23
C GLY A 86 -7.53 3.77 0.55
N ALA A 87 -8.40 2.81 0.91
CA ALA A 87 -9.57 3.07 1.74
C ALA A 87 -9.18 3.54 3.14
N ILE A 88 -8.22 2.84 3.78
CA ILE A 88 -7.70 3.19 5.12
C ILE A 88 -7.10 4.60 5.11
N GLY A 89 -6.35 4.98 4.06
CA GLY A 89 -5.85 6.33 3.90
C GLY A 89 -6.96 7.38 4.01
N GLY A 90 -8.07 7.16 3.29
CA GLY A 90 -9.21 8.08 3.37
C GLY A 90 -9.94 8.07 4.71
N TRP A 91 -10.06 6.93 5.38
CA TRP A 91 -10.67 6.85 6.72
C TRP A 91 -9.82 7.56 7.79
N LEU A 92 -8.50 7.48 7.66
CA LEU A 92 -7.57 8.13 8.59
C LEU A 92 -7.28 9.60 8.23
N ARG A 93 -7.93 10.14 7.19
CA ARG A 93 -7.83 11.56 6.81
C ARG A 93 -8.05 12.52 7.98
N PRO A 94 -9.06 12.38 8.85
CA PRO A 94 -9.26 13.30 9.98
C PRO A 94 -8.08 13.37 10.95
N ILE A 95 -7.27 12.30 10.99
CA ILE A 95 -6.13 12.18 11.90
C ILE A 95 -4.85 12.68 11.25
N PHE A 96 -4.59 12.30 9.99
CA PHE A 96 -3.27 12.48 9.34
C PHE A 96 -3.24 13.56 8.24
N TYR A 97 -4.37 14.11 7.83
CA TYR A 97 -4.40 15.21 6.85
C TYR A 97 -4.17 16.54 7.55
N ARG A 98 -2.92 16.84 7.90
CA ARG A 98 -2.48 18.01 8.66
C ARG A 98 -1.06 18.41 8.29
N THR A 99 -0.66 19.64 8.66
CA THR A 99 0.68 20.18 8.40
C THR A 99 1.66 19.92 9.55
N GLU A 100 1.15 19.75 10.77
CA GLU A 100 1.96 19.56 11.97
C GLU A 100 1.70 18.17 12.58
N PHE A 101 2.76 17.49 12.99
CA PHE A 101 2.73 16.15 13.52
C PHE A 101 3.40 16.10 14.89
N SER A 102 2.62 15.81 15.93
CA SER A 102 3.16 15.50 17.26
C SER A 102 3.83 14.12 17.29
N SER A 103 4.63 13.85 18.33
CA SER A 103 5.26 12.54 18.52
C SER A 103 4.25 11.39 18.55
N ILE A 104 3.08 11.59 19.15
CA ILE A 104 1.99 10.62 19.18
C ILE A 104 1.45 10.37 17.77
N THR A 105 1.29 11.41 16.97
CA THR A 105 0.81 11.27 15.58
C THR A 105 1.85 10.55 14.72
N LEU A 106 3.14 10.79 14.93
CA LEU A 106 4.22 10.08 14.24
C LEU A 106 4.25 8.59 14.63
N LEU A 107 4.08 8.26 15.91
CA LEU A 107 3.93 6.86 16.35
C LEU A 107 2.71 6.20 15.71
N GLY A 108 1.58 6.92 15.63
CA GLY A 108 0.38 6.45 14.93
C GLY A 108 0.64 6.18 13.45
N LEU A 109 1.42 7.02 12.77
CA LEU A 109 1.82 6.80 11.38
C LEU A 109 2.70 5.55 11.22
N GLY A 110 3.69 5.38 12.11
CA GLY A 110 4.55 4.19 12.12
C GLY A 110 3.74 2.91 12.31
N PHE A 111 2.83 2.89 13.29
CA PHE A 111 1.93 1.78 13.51
C PHE A 111 1.01 1.54 12.29
N THR A 112 0.49 2.60 11.67
CA THR A 112 -0.34 2.48 10.47
C THR A 112 0.46 1.87 9.32
N GLY A 113 1.70 2.32 9.09
CA GLY A 113 2.58 1.74 8.07
C GLY A 113 2.84 0.26 8.29
N LEU A 114 3.15 -0.15 9.53
CA LEU A 114 3.27 -1.57 9.92
C LEU A 114 1.98 -2.34 9.61
N PHE A 115 0.84 -1.81 10.04
CA PHE A 115 -0.44 -2.50 9.95
C PHE A 115 -0.92 -2.69 8.50
N VAL A 116 -0.83 -1.66 7.66
CA VAL A 116 -1.27 -1.78 6.26
C VAL A 116 -0.34 -2.70 5.46
N THR A 117 0.96 -2.69 5.76
CA THR A 117 1.92 -3.61 5.15
C THR A 117 1.69 -5.05 5.63
N PHE A 118 1.39 -5.24 6.91
CA PHE A 118 1.00 -6.55 7.45
C PHE A 118 -0.25 -7.12 6.75
N ILE A 119 -1.25 -6.28 6.44
CA ILE A 119 -2.41 -6.71 5.64
C ILE A 119 -1.97 -7.21 4.27
N TYR A 120 -1.14 -6.43 3.56
CA TYR A 120 -0.63 -6.80 2.24
C TYR A 120 0.15 -8.12 2.30
N ASP A 121 1.11 -8.23 3.21
CA ASP A 121 1.95 -9.41 3.37
C ASP A 121 1.13 -10.66 3.75
N SER A 122 0.12 -10.49 4.60
CA SER A 122 -0.77 -11.58 5.01
C SER A 122 -1.60 -12.10 3.82
N PHE A 123 -2.21 -11.22 3.05
CA PHE A 123 -3.04 -11.60 1.90
C PHE A 123 -2.19 -12.28 0.82
N THR A 124 -1.03 -11.74 0.51
CA THR A 124 -0.15 -12.29 -0.51
C THR A 124 0.47 -13.62 -0.09
N THR A 125 0.92 -13.74 1.16
CA THR A 125 1.48 -14.99 1.69
C THR A 125 0.44 -16.11 1.76
N LEU A 126 -0.81 -15.80 2.14
CA LEU A 126 -1.89 -16.78 2.22
C LEU A 126 -2.49 -17.15 0.86
N SER A 127 -2.24 -16.37 -0.19
CA SER A 127 -2.82 -16.60 -1.51
C SER A 127 -2.55 -18.00 -2.06
N TYR A 128 -1.31 -18.49 -1.93
CA TYR A 128 -0.92 -19.81 -2.42
C TYR A 128 -1.49 -20.96 -1.57
N PRO A 129 -1.22 -21.07 -0.27
CA PRO A 129 -1.67 -22.23 0.49
C PRO A 129 -3.20 -22.37 0.53
N LEU A 130 -3.94 -21.26 0.58
CA LEU A 130 -5.41 -21.31 0.59
C LEU A 130 -5.96 -21.73 -0.77
N SER A 131 -5.42 -21.21 -1.88
CA SER A 131 -5.88 -21.58 -3.23
C SER A 131 -5.49 -23.02 -3.62
N ALA A 132 -4.39 -23.52 -3.07
CA ALA A 132 -3.93 -24.89 -3.28
C ALA A 132 -4.60 -25.92 -2.35
N GLY A 133 -5.48 -25.50 -1.44
CA GLY A 133 -6.22 -26.37 -0.53
C GLY A 133 -5.35 -27.02 0.56
N PHE A 134 -4.31 -26.31 1.02
CA PHE A 134 -3.45 -26.82 2.08
C PHE A 134 -4.22 -26.94 3.40
N GLU A 135 -3.92 -27.97 4.18
CA GLU A 135 -4.43 -28.11 5.54
C GLU A 135 -3.90 -26.99 6.46
N PHE A 136 -4.53 -26.84 7.63
CA PHE A 136 -4.23 -25.76 8.58
C PHE A 136 -2.74 -25.73 9.00
N ALA A 137 -2.14 -26.87 9.36
CA ALA A 137 -0.78 -26.89 9.88
C ALA A 137 0.29 -26.49 8.82
N PRO A 138 0.28 -27.01 7.58
CA PRO A 138 1.14 -26.51 6.51
C PRO A 138 0.91 -25.04 6.16
N THR A 139 -0.37 -24.60 6.13
CA THR A 139 -0.73 -23.20 5.87
C THR A 139 -0.14 -22.28 6.93
N LEU A 140 -0.24 -22.65 8.20
CA LEU A 140 0.33 -21.86 9.31
C LEU A 140 1.85 -21.78 9.22
N GLY A 141 2.52 -22.88 8.87
CA GLY A 141 3.97 -22.90 8.68
C GLY A 141 4.43 -21.95 7.58
N ILE A 142 3.76 -21.97 6.41
CA ILE A 142 4.02 -21.05 5.29
C ILE A 142 3.77 -19.60 5.73
N TYR A 143 2.67 -19.34 6.43
CA TYR A 143 2.31 -18.00 6.88
C TYR A 143 3.35 -17.41 7.84
N ILE A 144 3.76 -18.17 8.87
CA ILE A 144 4.78 -17.72 9.83
C ILE A 144 6.12 -17.44 9.11
N SER A 145 6.53 -18.33 8.21
CA SER A 145 7.77 -18.14 7.43
C SER A 145 7.69 -16.92 6.52
N GLY A 146 6.56 -16.69 5.87
CA GLY A 146 6.31 -15.52 5.04
C GLY A 146 6.35 -14.22 5.83
N LEU A 147 5.69 -14.17 6.98
CA LEU A 147 5.74 -12.99 7.87
C LEU A 147 7.15 -12.70 8.36
N ALA A 148 7.94 -13.72 8.72
CA ALA A 148 9.33 -13.53 9.13
C ALA A 148 10.17 -12.91 8.00
N PHE A 149 9.96 -13.34 6.75
CA PHE A 149 10.61 -12.74 5.58
C PHE A 149 10.17 -11.29 5.36
N SER A 150 8.89 -10.99 5.60
CA SER A 150 8.29 -9.66 5.37
C SER A 150 8.58 -8.64 6.48
N LEU A 151 9.27 -9.01 7.57
CA LEU A 151 9.60 -8.07 8.65
C LEU A 151 10.36 -6.82 8.15
N ILE A 152 11.26 -7.01 7.19
CA ILE A 152 12.00 -5.88 6.57
C ILE A 152 11.02 -4.96 5.83
N HIS A 153 10.06 -5.52 5.11
CA HIS A 153 9.03 -4.77 4.40
C HIS A 153 8.16 -3.93 5.36
N GLN A 154 7.72 -4.54 6.44
CA GLN A 154 6.90 -3.87 7.46
C GLN A 154 7.66 -2.74 8.16
N ILE A 155 8.92 -2.98 8.55
CA ILE A 155 9.75 -1.96 9.23
C ILE A 155 10.10 -0.83 8.26
N SER A 156 10.49 -1.13 7.03
CA SER A 156 10.81 -0.10 6.03
C SER A 156 9.61 0.78 5.73
N ASN A 157 8.42 0.21 5.56
CA ASN A 157 7.20 0.97 5.36
C ASN A 157 6.81 1.80 6.59
N ALA A 158 6.98 1.30 7.82
CA ALA A 158 6.78 2.10 9.02
C ALA A 158 7.67 3.36 9.00
N ILE A 159 8.94 3.22 8.64
CA ILE A 159 9.88 4.34 8.51
C ILE A 159 9.42 5.29 7.40
N VAL A 160 9.05 4.76 6.24
CA VAL A 160 8.57 5.56 5.09
C VAL A 160 7.32 6.36 5.48
N PHE A 161 6.40 5.79 6.23
CA PHE A 161 5.20 6.49 6.71
C PHE A 161 5.55 7.64 7.66
N VAL A 162 6.41 7.39 8.65
CA VAL A 162 6.84 8.40 9.64
C VAL A 162 7.61 9.55 8.99
N VAL A 163 8.43 9.24 7.98
CA VAL A 163 9.31 10.23 7.35
C VAL A 163 8.64 10.90 6.14
N GLY A 164 7.94 10.12 5.33
CA GLY A 164 7.38 10.56 4.04
C GLY A 164 6.09 11.34 4.20
N ILE A 165 5.11 10.81 4.95
CA ILE A 165 3.79 11.42 5.05
C ILE A 165 3.85 12.85 5.60
N PRO A 166 4.55 13.17 6.71
CA PRO A 166 4.62 14.53 7.21
C PRO A 166 5.22 15.51 6.20
N ARG A 167 6.26 15.08 5.46
CA ARG A 167 6.87 15.93 4.43
C ARG A 167 5.91 16.24 3.30
N VAL A 168 5.21 15.25 2.79
CA VAL A 168 4.24 15.41 1.69
C VAL A 168 3.03 16.23 2.16
N MET A 169 2.49 15.95 3.34
CA MET A 169 1.34 16.66 3.87
C MET A 169 1.61 18.14 4.14
N LYS A 170 2.83 18.50 4.51
CA LYS A 170 3.23 19.91 4.65
C LYS A 170 2.96 20.75 3.39
N TYR A 171 3.04 20.14 2.21
CA TYR A 171 2.76 20.81 0.94
C TYR A 171 1.31 20.64 0.48
N LEU A 172 0.72 19.46 0.66
CA LEU A 172 -0.63 19.16 0.15
C LEU A 172 -1.73 19.75 1.02
N ALA A 173 -1.57 19.77 2.35
CA ALA A 173 -2.61 20.25 3.26
C ALA A 173 -2.68 21.79 3.36
N VAL A 174 -1.65 22.52 2.92
CA VAL A 174 -1.67 24.00 2.85
C VAL A 174 -2.50 24.51 1.66
N GLN A 175 -2.68 23.71 0.62
CA GLN A 175 -3.34 24.12 -0.63
C GLN A 175 -4.86 23.79 -0.66
N SER A 176 -5.39 23.26 0.40
CA SER A 176 -6.81 22.87 0.52
C SER A 176 -7.55 23.81 1.46
#